data_9ed18e6c1a42233dd23b420c3017b100
#
_entry.id   9ed18e6c1a42233dd23b420c3017b100
#
_cell.length_a   1.000
_cell.length_b   1.000
_cell.length_c   1.000
_cell.angle_alpha   90.00
_cell.angle_beta   90.00
_cell.angle_gamma   90.00
#
_symmetry.space_group_name_H-M   'P 1'
#
loop_
_entity.id
_entity.type
_entity.pdbx_description
1 polymer ?
#
loop_
_entity_poly.entity_id
_entity_poly.type
_entity_poly.pdbx_seq_one_letter_code
_entity_poly.pdbx_strand_id
1 'polypeptide(L)'
;MRALGAGLLAAVLLTGCAQSVDPIERLGKKAAQKVRPREPAYRRWGLAAPLARPPRPPARTVARPAGPGLPPVVDHVPTHDRVVFLTYDDGAERDPRFVDMVRELRLPVSMFLTDTVVGPGYGDFARLRAVGASVQNHTLDHASLRGLPYVGQRAEICGQQDKLKQRFGIRPRLLRPPYGTYDHTTLRAAADCGVSAVVLWRASMRAEGLSYEQGHELRPGDIVLARPEDTGRVTLIDSTTRLLRRIQAQGFTVARLEDYL
;
A
#
# COMPACT_ATOMS: atom_id res chain seq x y z
N MET A 1 -26.83 -59.05 -84.35
CA MET A 1 -27.89 -58.04 -84.53
C MET A 1 -27.71 -57.01 -83.42
N ARG A 2 -27.64 -55.74 -83.84
CA ARG A 2 -27.24 -54.58 -82.98
C ARG A 2 -28.32 -54.15 -82.04
N ALA A 3 -27.98 -53.76 -80.78
CA ALA A 3 -28.79 -52.96 -79.95
C ALA A 3 -27.92 -51.91 -79.20
N LEU A 4 -28.24 -50.68 -79.46
CA LEU A 4 -27.66 -49.48 -78.90
C LEU A 4 -28.16 -49.29 -77.46
N GLY A 5 -27.27 -49.07 -76.50
CA GLY A 5 -27.61 -48.64 -75.14
C GLY A 5 -27.28 -47.17 -74.99
N ALA A 6 -28.27 -46.36 -74.68
CA ALA A 6 -28.14 -44.94 -74.35
C ALA A 6 -27.66 -44.73 -72.99
N GLY A 7 -26.54 -44.03 -72.78
CA GLY A 7 -26.04 -43.66 -71.50
C GLY A 7 -26.65 -42.29 -71.00
N LEU A 8 -27.28 -42.28 -69.86
CA LEU A 8 -27.69 -41.09 -69.17
C LEU A 8 -26.51 -40.54 -68.35
N LEU A 9 -26.02 -39.34 -68.64
CA LEU A 9 -25.11 -38.58 -67.82
C LEU A 9 -25.96 -37.81 -66.80
N ALA A 10 -25.82 -38.19 -65.56
CA ALA A 10 -26.36 -37.41 -64.43
C ALA A 10 -25.31 -36.37 -63.97
N ALA A 11 -25.56 -35.11 -64.30
CA ALA A 11 -24.76 -33.97 -63.77
C ALA A 11 -25.14 -33.67 -62.33
N VAL A 12 -24.26 -33.97 -61.33
CA VAL A 12 -24.42 -33.58 -59.94
C VAL A 12 -23.89 -32.14 -59.82
N LEU A 13 -24.81 -31.19 -59.67
CA LEU A 13 -24.51 -29.82 -59.30
C LEU A 13 -24.21 -29.78 -57.80
N LEU A 14 -22.95 -29.71 -57.43
CA LEU A 14 -22.50 -29.38 -56.05
C LEU A 14 -22.67 -27.88 -55.83
N THR A 15 -23.80 -27.49 -55.25
CA THR A 15 -23.99 -26.13 -54.73
C THR A 15 -23.17 -26.01 -53.42
N GLY A 16 -21.96 -25.53 -53.55
CA GLY A 16 -21.14 -25.13 -52.40
C GLY A 16 -21.73 -23.85 -51.78
N CYS A 17 -22.37 -23.98 -50.62
CA CYS A 17 -22.70 -22.82 -49.79
C CYS A 17 -21.40 -22.20 -49.28
N ALA A 18 -20.90 -21.20 -50.02
CA ALA A 18 -19.88 -20.32 -49.46
C ALA A 18 -20.51 -19.49 -48.35
N GLN A 19 -20.31 -19.88 -47.11
CA GLN A 19 -20.64 -19.03 -45.95
C GLN A 19 -19.80 -17.75 -46.08
N SER A 20 -20.40 -16.67 -46.52
CA SER A 20 -19.81 -15.33 -46.46
C SER A 20 -19.67 -14.91 -45.02
N VAL A 21 -18.52 -15.14 -44.42
CA VAL A 21 -18.22 -14.64 -43.09
C VAL A 21 -18.10 -13.12 -43.20
N ASP A 22 -19.02 -12.39 -42.55
CA ASP A 22 -19.07 -10.94 -42.53
C ASP A 22 -17.68 -10.37 -42.20
N PRO A 23 -17.16 -9.44 -43.01
CA PRO A 23 -15.86 -8.77 -42.77
C PRO A 23 -15.78 -8.16 -41.37
N ILE A 24 -16.90 -7.73 -40.79
CA ILE A 24 -16.98 -7.18 -39.43
C ILE A 24 -16.76 -8.28 -38.37
N GLU A 25 -17.30 -9.48 -38.61
CA GLU A 25 -17.05 -10.63 -37.69
C GLU A 25 -15.62 -11.11 -37.73
N ARG A 26 -14.97 -11.08 -38.94
CA ARG A 26 -13.53 -11.36 -39.09
C ARG A 26 -12.65 -10.32 -38.40
N LEU A 27 -13.00 -9.04 -38.49
CA LEU A 27 -12.28 -7.95 -37.79
C LEU A 27 -12.49 -8.06 -36.29
N GLY A 28 -13.71 -8.36 -35.82
CA GLY A 28 -14.01 -8.58 -34.40
C GLY A 28 -13.22 -9.77 -33.83
N LYS A 29 -13.19 -10.92 -34.52
CA LYS A 29 -12.40 -12.09 -34.10
C LYS A 29 -10.89 -11.82 -34.12
N LYS A 30 -10.35 -11.10 -35.10
CA LYS A 30 -8.93 -10.69 -35.16
C LYS A 30 -8.59 -9.67 -34.05
N ALA A 31 -9.49 -8.75 -33.73
CA ALA A 31 -9.30 -7.81 -32.63
C ALA A 31 -9.35 -8.53 -31.26
N ALA A 32 -10.29 -9.45 -31.08
CA ALA A 32 -10.37 -10.27 -29.87
C ALA A 32 -9.16 -11.19 -29.67
N GLN A 33 -8.61 -11.75 -30.73
CA GLN A 33 -7.38 -12.57 -30.68
C GLN A 33 -6.11 -11.76 -30.38
N LYS A 34 -6.09 -10.44 -30.65
CA LYS A 34 -4.96 -9.55 -30.31
C LYS A 34 -4.97 -9.04 -28.87
N VAL A 35 -6.09 -9.14 -28.16
CA VAL A 35 -6.16 -8.81 -26.75
C VAL A 35 -5.53 -9.96 -25.95
N ARG A 36 -4.22 -9.91 -25.78
CA ARG A 36 -3.57 -10.79 -24.78
C ARG A 36 -4.20 -10.47 -23.43
N PRO A 37 -4.67 -11.48 -22.68
CA PRO A 37 -5.15 -11.25 -21.31
C PRO A 37 -4.07 -10.48 -20.54
N ARG A 38 -4.41 -9.31 -20.03
CA ARG A 38 -3.47 -8.52 -19.22
C ARG A 38 -3.12 -9.36 -18.00
N GLU A 39 -1.84 -9.57 -17.75
CA GLU A 39 -1.38 -10.30 -16.58
C GLU A 39 -2.02 -9.69 -15.31
N PRO A 40 -2.59 -10.51 -14.40
CA PRO A 40 -3.17 -10.00 -13.16
C PRO A 40 -2.16 -9.17 -12.37
N ALA A 41 -2.61 -8.05 -11.80
CA ALA A 41 -1.75 -7.11 -11.08
C ALA A 41 -0.86 -7.81 -10.03
N TYR A 42 -1.44 -8.69 -9.22
CA TYR A 42 -0.68 -9.40 -8.20
C TYR A 42 0.51 -10.20 -8.74
N ARG A 43 0.38 -10.83 -9.93
CA ARG A 43 1.49 -11.57 -10.58
C ARG A 43 2.59 -10.63 -11.07
N ARG A 44 2.22 -9.50 -11.68
CA ARG A 44 3.20 -8.48 -12.09
C ARG A 44 4.06 -8.00 -10.92
N TRP A 45 3.47 -7.91 -9.74
CA TRP A 45 4.16 -7.54 -8.51
C TRP A 45 4.70 -8.76 -7.75
N GLY A 46 4.79 -9.92 -8.43
CA GLY A 46 5.45 -11.11 -7.90
C GLY A 46 4.73 -11.80 -6.76
N LEU A 47 3.43 -11.58 -6.58
CA LEU A 47 2.63 -12.25 -5.56
C LEU A 47 2.04 -13.56 -6.10
N ALA A 48 1.84 -14.56 -5.24
CA ALA A 48 1.25 -15.85 -5.63
C ALA A 48 -0.27 -15.77 -5.83
N ALA A 49 -0.93 -14.86 -5.11
CA ALA A 49 -2.38 -14.66 -5.15
C ALA A 49 -2.72 -13.17 -4.97
N PRO A 50 -3.96 -12.73 -5.31
CA PRO A 50 -4.43 -11.41 -4.95
C PRO A 50 -4.35 -11.19 -3.43
N LEU A 51 -4.14 -9.94 -3.01
CA LEU A 51 -4.27 -9.57 -1.60
C LEU A 51 -5.73 -9.80 -1.18
N ALA A 52 -5.93 -10.50 -0.07
CA ALA A 52 -7.25 -10.67 0.50
C ALA A 52 -7.82 -9.30 0.93
N ARG A 53 -9.13 -9.13 0.83
CA ARG A 53 -9.77 -7.93 1.36
C ARG A 53 -9.69 -7.95 2.89
N PRO A 54 -9.33 -6.82 3.53
CA PRO A 54 -9.40 -6.75 4.98
C PRO A 54 -10.85 -6.85 5.46
N PRO A 55 -11.08 -7.33 6.69
CA PRO A 55 -12.39 -7.30 7.32
C PRO A 55 -12.89 -5.86 7.47
N ARG A 56 -14.17 -5.71 7.83
CA ARG A 56 -14.72 -4.38 8.13
C ARG A 56 -14.00 -3.80 9.35
N PRO A 57 -13.51 -2.55 9.29
CA PRO A 57 -12.87 -1.93 10.45
C PRO A 57 -13.87 -1.77 11.61
N PRO A 58 -13.39 -1.67 12.86
CA PRO A 58 -14.23 -1.46 14.01
C PRO A 58 -14.99 -0.12 13.93
N ALA A 59 -16.20 -0.07 14.48
CA ALA A 59 -17.01 1.15 14.47
C ALA A 59 -16.43 2.30 15.33
N ARG A 60 -15.49 1.99 16.22
CA ARG A 60 -14.80 2.95 17.10
C ARG A 60 -13.33 2.61 17.15
N THR A 61 -12.50 3.64 17.38
CA THR A 61 -11.06 3.42 17.63
C THR A 61 -10.84 2.44 18.78
N VAL A 62 -9.88 1.56 18.63
CA VAL A 62 -9.54 0.52 19.63
C VAL A 62 -8.38 0.93 20.53
N ALA A 63 -7.72 2.05 20.24
CA ALA A 63 -6.59 2.54 21.02
C ALA A 63 -7.06 3.23 22.33
N ARG A 64 -6.35 2.98 23.43
CA ARG A 64 -6.63 3.61 24.72
C ARG A 64 -5.71 4.80 24.95
N PRO A 65 -6.21 5.94 25.43
CA PRO A 65 -5.38 7.09 25.79
C PRO A 65 -4.25 6.72 26.75
N ALA A 66 -3.09 7.35 26.59
CA ALA A 66 -1.95 7.18 27.50
C ALA A 66 -2.17 7.84 28.89
N GLY A 67 -3.13 8.78 28.94
CA GLY A 67 -3.56 9.51 30.15
C GLY A 67 -4.66 10.51 29.79
N PRO A 68 -5.21 11.22 30.78
CA PRO A 68 -6.23 12.23 30.52
C PRO A 68 -5.74 13.28 29.51
N GLY A 69 -6.45 13.41 28.37
CA GLY A 69 -6.10 14.36 27.31
C GLY A 69 -4.85 14.05 26.50
N LEU A 70 -4.21 12.89 26.72
CA LEU A 70 -3.03 12.47 25.99
C LEU A 70 -3.36 11.44 24.90
N PRO A 71 -2.72 11.50 23.73
CA PRO A 71 -2.91 10.49 22.70
C PRO A 71 -2.38 9.12 23.16
N PRO A 72 -3.02 8.01 22.74
CA PRO A 72 -2.47 6.68 22.94
C PRO A 72 -1.13 6.52 22.23
N VAL A 73 -0.27 5.64 22.77
CA VAL A 73 0.92 5.16 22.10
C VAL A 73 0.67 3.72 21.70
N VAL A 74 0.79 3.44 20.42
CA VAL A 74 0.46 2.12 19.85
C VAL A 74 1.61 1.58 18.99
N ASP A 75 2.02 0.37 19.24
CA ASP A 75 2.93 -0.43 18.42
C ASP A 75 2.17 -1.53 17.64
N HIS A 76 0.93 -1.77 18.02
CA HIS A 76 -0.02 -2.65 17.38
C HIS A 76 -1.45 -2.17 17.63
N VAL A 77 -2.37 -2.65 16.83
CA VAL A 77 -3.80 -2.46 17.01
C VAL A 77 -4.37 -3.68 17.74
N PRO A 78 -5.03 -3.52 18.90
CA PRO A 78 -5.66 -4.65 19.61
C PRO A 78 -6.86 -5.17 18.80
N THR A 79 -6.64 -6.22 18.02
CA THR A 79 -7.66 -6.90 17.20
C THR A 79 -7.40 -8.39 17.14
N HIS A 80 -8.45 -9.19 16.92
CA HIS A 80 -8.35 -10.62 16.61
C HIS A 80 -8.32 -10.89 15.10
N ASP A 81 -8.61 -9.89 14.29
CA ASP A 81 -8.57 -10.00 12.83
C ASP A 81 -7.15 -10.26 12.35
N ARG A 82 -6.99 -11.15 11.37
CA ARG A 82 -5.68 -11.45 10.76
C ARG A 82 -5.26 -10.35 9.80
N VAL A 83 -5.11 -9.15 10.34
CA VAL A 83 -4.66 -7.94 9.62
C VAL A 83 -3.34 -7.44 10.18
N VAL A 84 -2.55 -6.82 9.32
CA VAL A 84 -1.36 -6.05 9.66
C VAL A 84 -1.43 -4.70 8.96
N PHE A 85 -0.66 -3.72 9.43
CA PHE A 85 -0.67 -2.36 8.93
C PHE A 85 0.70 -2.00 8.36
N LEU A 86 0.73 -1.62 7.09
CA LEU A 86 1.96 -1.25 6.39
C LEU A 86 2.24 0.23 6.56
N THR A 87 3.42 0.56 7.08
CA THR A 87 3.85 1.93 7.33
C THR A 87 5.25 2.17 6.78
N TYR A 88 5.49 3.38 6.27
CA TYR A 88 6.76 3.84 5.71
C TYR A 88 7.12 5.17 6.34
N ASP A 89 8.41 5.39 6.65
CA ASP A 89 8.88 6.59 7.30
C ASP A 89 9.70 7.47 6.35
N ASP A 90 9.97 8.71 6.79
CA ASP A 90 10.85 9.72 6.21
C ASP A 90 10.37 10.33 4.89
N GLY A 91 10.04 9.53 3.89
CA GLY A 91 9.70 9.97 2.55
C GLY A 91 10.94 10.14 1.65
N ALA A 92 12.02 9.43 1.95
CA ALA A 92 13.22 9.43 1.11
C ALA A 92 13.01 8.67 -0.20
N GLU A 93 12.20 7.62 -0.18
CA GLU A 93 11.95 6.76 -1.32
C GLU A 93 10.94 7.36 -2.31
N ARG A 94 11.35 7.47 -3.57
CA ARG A 94 10.56 8.15 -4.62
C ARG A 94 10.45 7.33 -5.91
N ASP A 95 10.46 6.01 -5.82
CA ASP A 95 10.28 5.17 -7.01
C ASP A 95 8.86 5.34 -7.59
N PRO A 96 8.70 5.92 -8.79
CA PRO A 96 7.38 6.11 -9.39
C PRO A 96 6.62 4.79 -9.59
N ARG A 97 7.31 3.66 -9.72
CA ARG A 97 6.70 2.33 -9.80
C ARG A 97 5.98 1.94 -8.51
N PHE A 98 6.36 2.53 -7.36
CA PHE A 98 5.67 2.30 -6.11
C PHE A 98 4.24 2.86 -6.14
N VAL A 99 4.02 4.00 -6.80
CA VAL A 99 2.67 4.53 -7.05
C VAL A 99 1.82 3.54 -7.83
N ASP A 100 2.42 2.89 -8.85
CA ASP A 100 1.72 1.87 -9.65
C ASP A 100 1.41 0.64 -8.82
N MET A 101 2.34 0.17 -7.99
CA MET A 101 2.12 -0.95 -7.06
C MET A 101 0.96 -0.67 -6.10
N VAL A 102 0.96 0.48 -5.44
CA VAL A 102 -0.10 0.90 -4.50
C VAL A 102 -1.45 0.94 -5.21
N ARG A 103 -1.51 1.54 -6.40
CA ARG A 103 -2.74 1.63 -7.21
C ARG A 103 -3.27 0.27 -7.63
N GLU A 104 -2.41 -0.56 -8.22
CA GLU A 104 -2.82 -1.82 -8.84
C GLU A 104 -3.18 -2.90 -7.83
N LEU A 105 -2.47 -2.95 -6.72
CA LEU A 105 -2.76 -3.85 -5.61
C LEU A 105 -3.82 -3.30 -4.66
N ARG A 106 -4.23 -2.01 -4.83
CA ARG A 106 -5.08 -1.28 -3.88
C ARG A 106 -4.52 -1.39 -2.46
N LEU A 107 -3.20 -1.23 -2.37
CA LEU A 107 -2.46 -1.46 -1.13
C LEU A 107 -2.67 -0.31 -0.15
N PRO A 108 -3.29 -0.52 1.02
CA PRO A 108 -3.39 0.52 2.03
C PRO A 108 -2.02 0.70 2.70
N VAL A 109 -1.46 1.89 2.57
CA VAL A 109 -0.16 2.26 3.17
C VAL A 109 -0.27 3.57 3.89
N SER A 110 0.42 3.70 5.03
CA SER A 110 0.54 4.95 5.80
C SER A 110 1.98 5.46 5.71
N MET A 111 2.13 6.68 5.17
CA MET A 111 3.42 7.32 4.94
C MET A 111 3.65 8.37 6.03
N PHE A 112 4.60 8.17 6.92
CA PHE A 112 4.99 9.13 7.95
C PHE A 112 6.11 10.02 7.38
N LEU A 113 5.79 11.26 7.05
CA LEU A 113 6.67 12.15 6.29
C LEU A 113 7.35 13.21 7.13
N THR A 114 8.63 13.43 6.87
CA THR A 114 9.48 14.49 7.42
C THR A 114 9.75 15.55 6.36
N ASP A 115 9.52 16.85 6.64
CA ASP A 115 9.65 17.93 5.66
C ASP A 115 11.05 18.00 5.05
N THR A 116 12.10 17.98 5.86
CA THR A 116 13.49 18.09 5.40
C THR A 116 13.93 16.94 4.51
N VAL A 117 13.38 15.73 4.72
CA VAL A 117 13.67 14.55 3.88
C VAL A 117 12.85 14.56 2.60
N VAL A 118 11.55 14.89 2.69
CA VAL A 118 10.68 14.99 1.52
C VAL A 118 11.16 16.09 0.58
N GLY A 119 11.53 17.25 1.10
CA GLY A 119 12.07 18.38 0.32
C GLY A 119 11.25 18.68 -0.93
N PRO A 120 11.86 18.66 -2.13
CA PRO A 120 11.16 18.93 -3.39
C PRO A 120 10.22 17.78 -3.84
N GLY A 121 10.25 16.62 -3.18
CA GLY A 121 9.51 15.40 -3.58
C GLY A 121 8.03 15.38 -3.18
N TYR A 122 7.44 16.44 -2.66
CA TYR A 122 6.02 16.49 -2.28
C TYR A 122 5.07 16.05 -3.38
N GLY A 123 5.42 16.28 -4.66
CA GLY A 123 4.63 15.83 -5.81
C GLY A 123 4.51 14.30 -5.91
N ASP A 124 5.51 13.55 -5.48
CA ASP A 124 5.49 12.08 -5.47
C ASP A 124 4.48 11.57 -4.45
N PHE A 125 4.45 12.18 -3.27
CA PHE A 125 3.50 11.83 -2.21
C PHE A 125 2.08 12.31 -2.52
N ALA A 126 1.90 13.38 -3.29
CA ALA A 126 0.61 13.76 -3.83
C ALA A 126 0.06 12.67 -4.77
N ARG A 127 0.91 12.07 -5.63
CA ARG A 127 0.53 10.93 -6.48
C ARG A 127 0.18 9.68 -5.66
N LEU A 128 0.97 9.37 -4.63
CA LEU A 128 0.66 8.25 -3.72
C LEU A 128 -0.68 8.45 -3.02
N ARG A 129 -0.97 9.66 -2.54
CA ARG A 129 -2.28 9.98 -1.95
C ARG A 129 -3.42 9.80 -2.94
N ALA A 130 -3.25 10.22 -4.18
CA ALA A 130 -4.27 10.09 -5.22
C ALA A 130 -4.65 8.63 -5.52
N VAL A 131 -3.78 7.67 -5.20
CA VAL A 131 -4.03 6.24 -5.35
C VAL A 131 -4.39 5.52 -4.05
N GLY A 132 -4.58 6.26 -2.94
CA GLY A 132 -5.13 5.74 -1.69
C GLY A 132 -4.15 5.62 -0.51
N ALA A 133 -2.87 5.98 -0.68
CA ALA A 133 -1.95 6.08 0.44
C ALA A 133 -2.37 7.22 1.40
N SER A 134 -2.16 7.04 2.70
CA SER A 134 -2.33 8.11 3.67
C SER A 134 -1.01 8.80 3.99
N VAL A 135 -1.07 10.07 4.38
CA VAL A 135 0.10 10.85 4.80
C VAL A 135 -0.07 11.24 6.27
N GLN A 136 0.96 10.96 7.05
CA GLN A 136 1.02 11.15 8.49
C GLN A 136 2.27 11.95 8.89
N ASN A 137 2.37 12.35 10.14
CA ASN A 137 3.41 13.23 10.67
C ASN A 137 4.62 12.43 11.18
N HIS A 138 5.84 12.79 10.70
CA HIS A 138 7.11 12.24 11.19
C HIS A 138 8.08 13.35 11.63
N THR A 139 7.55 14.46 12.13
CA THR A 139 8.23 15.69 12.54
C THR A 139 8.78 16.55 11.36
N LEU A 140 9.18 17.75 11.66
CA LEU A 140 9.65 18.72 10.67
C LEU A 140 11.05 18.37 10.15
N ASP A 141 12.00 18.17 11.07
CA ASP A 141 13.44 18.03 10.79
C ASP A 141 14.02 16.68 11.18
N HIS A 142 13.15 15.68 11.48
CA HIS A 142 13.55 14.35 11.94
C HIS A 142 14.36 14.38 13.25
N ALA A 143 14.10 15.34 14.12
CA ALA A 143 14.79 15.43 15.42
C ALA A 143 14.33 14.33 16.38
N SER A 144 15.26 13.78 17.18
CA SER A 144 14.89 12.94 18.32
C SER A 144 14.13 13.78 19.35
N LEU A 145 12.85 13.46 19.54
CA LEU A 145 11.97 14.29 20.41
C LEU A 145 12.29 14.15 21.90
N ARG A 146 12.60 12.93 22.36
CA ARG A 146 12.90 12.66 23.76
C ARG A 146 14.02 13.56 24.26
N GLY A 147 13.73 14.28 25.36
CA GLY A 147 14.69 15.17 26.01
C GLY A 147 14.78 16.58 25.42
N LEU A 148 14.12 16.87 24.29
CA LEU A 148 13.95 18.23 23.84
C LEU A 148 13.00 19.00 24.80
N PRO A 149 13.21 20.31 25.00
CA PRO A 149 12.23 21.15 25.68
C PRO A 149 10.87 21.11 24.97
N TYR A 150 9.78 21.29 25.73
CA TYR A 150 8.41 21.28 25.19
C TYR A 150 8.24 22.15 23.94
N VAL A 151 8.80 23.39 23.97
CA VAL A 151 8.71 24.32 22.84
C VAL A 151 9.37 23.75 21.57
N GLY A 152 10.48 23.04 21.70
CA GLY A 152 11.17 22.38 20.58
C GLY A 152 10.35 21.20 20.05
N GLN A 153 9.85 20.30 20.92
CA GLN A 153 9.01 19.19 20.52
C GLN A 153 7.72 19.67 19.82
N ARG A 154 7.10 20.72 20.35
CA ARG A 154 5.91 21.31 19.75
C ARG A 154 6.22 21.95 18.38
N ALA A 155 7.36 22.61 18.22
CA ALA A 155 7.78 23.17 16.93
C ALA A 155 7.96 22.08 15.87
N GLU A 156 8.60 20.96 16.22
CA GLU A 156 8.78 19.80 15.35
C GLU A 156 7.43 19.19 14.91
N ILE A 157 6.53 18.98 15.84
CA ILE A 157 5.25 18.29 15.58
C ILE A 157 4.27 19.24 14.88
N CYS A 158 4.00 20.43 15.45
CA CYS A 158 3.06 21.39 14.87
C CYS A 158 3.59 21.97 13.54
N GLY A 159 4.92 22.21 13.44
CA GLY A 159 5.54 22.67 12.20
C GLY A 159 5.27 21.71 11.05
N GLN A 160 5.43 20.41 11.25
CA GLN A 160 5.10 19.40 10.25
C GLN A 160 3.60 19.35 9.95
N GLN A 161 2.72 19.50 10.95
CA GLN A 161 1.28 19.61 10.72
C GLN A 161 0.93 20.77 9.77
N ASP A 162 1.56 21.91 9.98
CA ASP A 162 1.33 23.11 9.16
C ASP A 162 1.89 22.92 7.73
N LYS A 163 3.05 22.29 7.59
CA LYS A 163 3.61 21.94 6.27
C LYS A 163 2.68 21.00 5.51
N LEU A 164 2.22 19.92 6.15
CA LEU A 164 1.32 18.96 5.49
C LEU A 164 -0.04 19.59 5.18
N LYS A 165 -0.54 20.50 6.01
CA LYS A 165 -1.72 21.32 5.69
C LYS A 165 -1.49 22.19 4.48
N GLN A 166 -0.35 22.88 4.39
CA GLN A 166 -0.01 23.73 3.26
C GLN A 166 0.15 22.94 1.96
N ARG A 167 0.80 21.77 2.02
CA ARG A 167 1.12 20.95 0.84
C ARG A 167 -0.03 20.08 0.35
N PHE A 168 -0.82 19.55 1.27
CA PHE A 168 -1.83 18.53 0.96
C PHE A 168 -3.25 18.89 1.41
N GLY A 169 -3.43 20.02 2.09
CA GLY A 169 -4.73 20.44 2.63
C GLY A 169 -5.21 19.58 3.82
N ILE A 170 -4.33 18.79 4.44
CA ILE A 170 -4.68 17.88 5.53
C ILE A 170 -3.92 18.20 6.81
N ARG A 171 -4.53 17.90 7.96
CA ARG A 171 -3.85 17.76 9.24
C ARG A 171 -3.84 16.28 9.63
N PRO A 172 -2.68 15.60 9.55
CA PRO A 172 -2.58 14.19 9.93
C PRO A 172 -3.00 13.97 11.37
N ARG A 173 -3.64 12.84 11.62
CA ARG A 173 -4.07 12.47 12.98
C ARG A 173 -3.05 11.60 13.71
N LEU A 174 -2.12 11.00 12.98
CA LEU A 174 -1.12 10.11 13.54
C LEU A 174 0.26 10.77 13.50
N LEU A 175 1.04 10.56 14.57
CA LEU A 175 2.44 10.95 14.67
C LEU A 175 3.28 9.70 14.87
N ARG A 176 4.37 9.56 14.14
CA ARG A 176 5.46 8.67 14.54
C ARG A 176 6.65 9.50 14.95
N PRO A 177 7.14 9.40 16.19
CA PRO A 177 8.35 10.08 16.60
C PRO A 177 9.57 9.45 15.90
N PRO A 178 10.54 10.24 15.41
CA PRO A 178 11.78 9.72 14.87
C PRO A 178 12.45 8.74 15.83
N TYR A 179 13.03 7.67 15.27
CA TYR A 179 13.70 6.59 16.03
C TYR A 179 12.77 5.85 17.02
N GLY A 180 11.46 6.09 16.98
CA GLY A 180 10.51 5.56 17.96
C GLY A 180 10.68 6.15 19.38
N THR A 181 11.43 7.24 19.53
CA THR A 181 11.77 7.79 20.84
C THR A 181 10.85 8.96 21.22
N TYR A 182 10.23 8.86 22.39
CA TYR A 182 9.31 9.86 22.93
C TYR A 182 9.38 9.92 24.44
N ASP A 183 8.78 10.94 25.03
CA ASP A 183 8.57 11.10 26.48
C ASP A 183 7.18 11.69 26.77
N HIS A 184 6.87 11.96 28.02
CA HIS A 184 5.60 12.58 28.42
C HIS A 184 5.41 13.96 27.79
N THR A 185 6.49 14.72 27.60
CA THR A 185 6.47 16.02 26.94
C THR A 185 6.08 15.90 25.47
N THR A 186 6.54 14.82 24.78
CA THR A 186 6.13 14.49 23.43
C THR A 186 4.63 14.29 23.32
N LEU A 187 4.04 13.54 24.26
CA LEU A 187 2.59 13.26 24.26
C LEU A 187 1.77 14.54 24.44
N ARG A 188 2.21 15.44 25.33
CA ARG A 188 1.57 16.75 25.51
C ARG A 188 1.67 17.58 24.23
N ALA A 189 2.85 17.72 23.65
CA ALA A 189 3.06 18.46 22.41
C ALA A 189 2.24 17.86 21.24
N ALA A 190 2.15 16.55 21.16
CA ALA A 190 1.33 15.85 20.16
C ALA A 190 -0.17 16.16 20.34
N ALA A 191 -0.69 16.12 21.58
CA ALA A 191 -2.07 16.51 21.88
C ALA A 191 -2.36 17.96 21.45
N ASP A 192 -1.49 18.89 21.80
CA ASP A 192 -1.63 20.32 21.47
C ASP A 192 -1.53 20.60 19.97
N CYS A 193 -0.89 19.71 19.20
CA CYS A 193 -0.83 19.76 17.74
C CYS A 193 -1.98 18.98 17.05
N GLY A 194 -2.96 18.45 17.81
CA GLY A 194 -4.13 17.76 17.28
C GLY A 194 -3.85 16.33 16.82
N VAL A 195 -2.79 15.70 17.32
CA VAL A 195 -2.48 14.29 17.08
C VAL A 195 -3.40 13.39 17.92
N SER A 196 -4.01 12.39 17.29
CA SER A 196 -4.92 11.45 17.94
C SER A 196 -4.23 10.18 18.47
N ALA A 197 -3.11 9.78 17.88
CA ALA A 197 -2.31 8.66 18.34
C ALA A 197 -0.83 8.82 17.96
N VAL A 198 0.06 8.34 18.83
CA VAL A 198 1.49 8.16 18.58
C VAL A 198 1.71 6.72 18.18
N VAL A 199 2.32 6.52 17.01
CA VAL A 199 2.42 5.22 16.35
C VAL A 199 3.87 4.74 16.35
N LEU A 200 4.11 3.58 16.92
CA LEU A 200 5.36 2.84 16.84
C LEU A 200 5.19 1.64 15.88
N TRP A 201 6.00 0.62 16.04
CA TRP A 201 5.90 -0.62 15.25
C TRP A 201 6.28 -1.82 16.12
N ARG A 202 5.81 -3.00 15.74
CA ARG A 202 6.13 -4.27 16.39
C ARG A 202 6.95 -5.19 15.48
N ALA A 203 6.94 -4.92 14.19
CA ALA A 203 7.78 -5.60 13.22
C ALA A 203 8.36 -4.59 12.23
N SER A 204 9.55 -4.86 11.71
CA SER A 204 10.19 -4.05 10.69
C SER A 204 10.79 -4.91 9.58
N MET A 205 10.65 -4.46 8.32
CA MET A 205 11.31 -5.09 7.18
C MET A 205 12.74 -4.59 7.09
N ARG A 206 13.68 -5.53 7.06
CA ARG A 206 15.12 -5.28 6.90
C ARG A 206 15.68 -6.06 5.71
N ALA A 207 16.95 -5.87 5.37
CA ALA A 207 17.64 -6.61 4.32
C ALA A 207 17.46 -8.12 4.43
N GLU A 208 17.65 -8.62 5.63
CA GLU A 208 17.60 -10.06 5.94
C GLU A 208 16.18 -10.60 6.04
N GLY A 209 15.16 -9.73 6.10
CA GLY A 209 13.75 -10.08 6.22
C GLY A 209 13.02 -9.31 7.31
N LEU A 210 11.90 -9.87 7.78
CA LEU A 210 11.14 -9.31 8.91
C LEU A 210 11.87 -9.54 10.22
N SER A 211 12.11 -8.45 10.95
CA SER A 211 12.56 -8.42 12.33
C SER A 211 11.35 -8.10 13.22
N TYR A 212 11.27 -8.71 14.39
CA TYR A 212 10.15 -8.55 15.32
C TYR A 212 10.69 -8.02 16.65
N GLU A 213 9.99 -7.04 17.24
CA GLU A 213 10.31 -6.54 18.58
C GLU A 213 9.99 -7.60 19.66
N GLN A 214 9.01 -8.47 19.36
CA GLN A 214 8.61 -9.57 20.23
C GLN A 214 8.22 -10.79 19.40
N GLY A 215 8.77 -11.97 19.74
CA GLY A 215 8.47 -13.22 19.06
C GLY A 215 9.18 -13.38 17.71
N HIS A 216 8.64 -14.25 16.83
CA HIS A 216 9.28 -14.65 15.57
C HIS A 216 8.32 -14.68 14.39
N GLU A 217 7.09 -14.19 14.55
CA GLU A 217 6.04 -14.20 13.55
C GLU A 217 5.14 -12.97 13.67
N LEU A 218 4.39 -12.66 12.60
CA LEU A 218 3.36 -11.63 12.63
C LEU A 218 2.20 -12.07 13.52
N ARG A 219 1.62 -11.09 14.21
CA ARG A 219 0.42 -11.26 15.04
C ARG A 219 -0.70 -10.35 14.54
N PRO A 220 -1.97 -10.69 14.82
CA PRO A 220 -3.08 -9.81 14.53
C PRO A 220 -2.84 -8.39 15.06
N GLY A 221 -3.04 -7.41 14.19
CA GLY A 221 -2.89 -6.00 14.54
C GLY A 221 -1.47 -5.43 14.50
N ASP A 222 -0.45 -6.21 14.11
CA ASP A 222 0.92 -5.69 14.05
C ASP A 222 1.05 -4.51 13.09
N ILE A 223 1.68 -3.44 13.58
CA ILE A 223 2.13 -2.32 12.76
C ILE A 223 3.53 -2.66 12.27
N VAL A 224 3.69 -2.71 10.95
CA VAL A 224 4.93 -3.10 10.28
C VAL A 224 5.58 -1.87 9.66
N LEU A 225 6.79 -1.57 10.09
CA LEU A 225 7.63 -0.56 9.46
C LEU A 225 8.34 -1.17 8.24
N ALA A 226 7.93 -0.77 7.05
CA ALA A 226 8.63 -1.11 5.82
C ALA A 226 9.71 -0.06 5.57
N ARG A 227 10.95 -0.42 5.87
CA ARG A 227 12.09 0.48 5.72
C ARG A 227 12.83 0.16 4.42
N PRO A 228 13.12 1.15 3.56
CA PRO A 228 14.10 0.97 2.48
C PRO A 228 15.47 0.66 3.09
N GLU A 229 16.28 -0.11 2.38
CA GLU A 229 17.66 -0.34 2.81
C GLU A 229 18.55 0.82 2.43
N ASP A 230 19.31 1.35 3.37
CA ASP A 230 20.30 2.40 3.12
C ASP A 230 21.43 1.96 2.15
N THR A 231 21.50 0.68 1.83
CA THR A 231 22.57 0.09 0.98
C THR A 231 22.33 0.26 -0.51
N GLY A 232 21.17 0.74 -0.94
CA GLY A 232 20.82 0.89 -2.37
C GLY A 232 20.72 -0.43 -3.16
N ARG A 233 20.91 -1.58 -2.52
CA ARG A 233 20.89 -2.90 -3.17
C ARG A 233 19.49 -3.48 -3.35
N VAL A 234 18.55 -3.07 -2.51
CA VAL A 234 17.16 -3.55 -2.53
C VAL A 234 16.25 -2.37 -2.71
N THR A 235 15.44 -2.40 -3.77
CA THR A 235 14.49 -1.32 -4.04
C THR A 235 13.30 -1.36 -3.08
N LEU A 236 12.59 -0.23 -2.94
CA LEU A 236 11.34 -0.16 -2.20
C LEU A 236 10.31 -1.20 -2.72
N ILE A 237 10.27 -1.42 -4.04
CA ILE A 237 9.41 -2.41 -4.67
C ILE A 237 9.77 -3.82 -4.22
N ASP A 238 11.07 -4.18 -4.27
CA ASP A 238 11.52 -5.52 -3.89
C ASP A 238 11.28 -5.79 -2.41
N SER A 239 11.57 -4.81 -1.56
CA SER A 239 11.33 -4.88 -0.12
C SER A 239 9.83 -5.07 0.17
N THR A 240 8.99 -4.23 -0.45
CA THR A 240 7.53 -4.33 -0.30
C THR A 240 6.99 -5.66 -0.82
N THR A 241 7.46 -6.13 -1.98
CA THR A 241 7.05 -7.43 -2.54
C THR A 241 7.41 -8.58 -1.60
N ARG A 242 8.64 -8.60 -1.06
CA ARG A 242 9.05 -9.62 -0.09
C ARG A 242 8.17 -9.59 1.17
N LEU A 243 7.89 -8.40 1.67
CA LEU A 243 7.00 -8.21 2.83
C LEU A 243 5.58 -8.73 2.56
N LEU A 244 4.99 -8.36 1.42
CA LEU A 244 3.65 -8.83 1.04
C LEU A 244 3.57 -10.36 0.89
N ARG A 245 4.60 -10.99 0.31
CA ARG A 245 4.69 -12.45 0.25
C ARG A 245 4.73 -13.08 1.64
N ARG A 246 5.46 -12.48 2.58
CA ARG A 246 5.54 -12.96 3.96
C ARG A 246 4.21 -12.82 4.69
N ILE A 247 3.53 -11.69 4.50
CA ILE A 247 2.18 -11.43 5.03
C ILE A 247 1.22 -12.50 4.53
N GLN A 248 1.19 -12.77 3.21
CA GLN A 248 0.34 -13.80 2.63
C GLN A 248 0.68 -15.21 3.13
N ALA A 249 1.97 -15.56 3.19
CA ALA A 249 2.41 -16.89 3.65
C ALA A 249 2.01 -17.17 5.09
N GLN A 250 1.88 -16.15 5.93
CA GLN A 250 1.41 -16.26 7.30
C GLN A 250 -0.13 -16.09 7.42
N GLY A 251 -0.86 -15.99 6.31
CA GLY A 251 -2.32 -15.89 6.29
C GLY A 251 -2.88 -14.56 6.78
N PHE A 252 -2.09 -13.49 6.67
CA PHE A 252 -2.54 -12.13 6.97
C PHE A 252 -2.93 -11.36 5.71
N THR A 253 -3.65 -10.27 5.91
CA THR A 253 -3.88 -9.24 4.89
C THR A 253 -3.51 -7.86 5.40
N VAL A 254 -3.38 -6.89 4.50
CA VAL A 254 -3.07 -5.51 4.87
C VAL A 254 -4.35 -4.72 5.03
N ALA A 255 -4.49 -4.01 6.16
CA ALA A 255 -5.60 -3.10 6.42
C ALA A 255 -5.11 -1.65 6.54
N ARG A 256 -6.04 -0.69 6.48
CA ARG A 256 -5.74 0.72 6.62
C ARG A 256 -5.67 1.07 8.12
N LEU A 257 -4.51 1.58 8.55
CA LEU A 257 -4.25 1.88 9.96
C LEU A 257 -5.23 2.94 10.52
N GLU A 258 -5.52 3.96 9.73
CA GLU A 258 -6.37 5.08 10.09
C GLU A 258 -7.83 4.70 10.34
N ASP A 259 -8.25 3.54 9.87
CA ASP A 259 -9.60 3.02 10.11
C ASP A 259 -9.74 2.36 11.49
N TYR A 260 -8.61 2.16 12.20
CA TYR A 260 -8.55 1.49 13.50
C TYR A 260 -8.16 2.44 14.66
N LEU A 261 -7.52 3.61 14.35
CA LEU A 261 -6.97 4.54 15.34
C LEU A 261 -7.68 5.89 15.40
#